data_a935591a761690ae613f93546dc6b6a3
#
_entry.id   a935591a761690ae613f93546dc6b6a3
#
_cell.length_a   1.000
_cell.length_b   1.000
_cell.length_c   1.000
_cell.angle_alpha   90.00
_cell.angle_beta   90.00
_cell.angle_gamma   90.00
#
_symmetry.space_group_name_H-M   'P 1'
#
loop_
_entity.id
_entity.type
_entity.pdbx_description
1 polymer ?
#
loop_
_entity_poly.entity_id
_entity_poly.type
_entity_poly.pdbx_seq_one_letter_code
_entity_poly.pdbx_strand_id
1 'polypeptide(L)'
;MKQIIYILLATTMLGLMSCSDWLDVSPKTSIPTDKQFESESGFKDALTGIYLKLGIQTLYAGDLTYAYLDELAGLYSDYPGYNTNAVFDQSIVFDYENMFLSKKNGIYSTMYNIIANINNFLEYVDKNKDVLVTERYYETMKGEALGLRAFLHFDLLRMFGPVYKEHPASKAIPYRLSLIHISEPTRPY
;
A
#
# COMPACT_ATOMS: atom_id res chain seq x y z
N MET A 1 -21.55 43.01 -43.39
CA MET A 1 -20.34 42.65 -42.61
C MET A 1 -20.62 42.39 -41.14
N LYS A 2 -21.28 43.25 -40.38
CA LYS A 2 -21.57 43.02 -38.95
C LYS A 2 -22.39 41.74 -38.68
N GLN A 3 -23.39 41.41 -39.49
CA GLN A 3 -24.20 40.18 -39.29
C GLN A 3 -23.40 38.90 -39.50
N ILE A 4 -22.45 38.87 -40.41
CA ILE A 4 -21.57 37.71 -40.67
C ILE A 4 -20.64 37.50 -39.48
N ILE A 5 -20.15 38.56 -38.83
CA ILE A 5 -19.32 38.48 -37.63
C ILE A 5 -20.09 37.88 -36.43
N TYR A 6 -21.38 38.27 -36.25
CA TYR A 6 -22.22 37.71 -35.18
C TYR A 6 -22.55 36.24 -35.41
N ILE A 7 -22.77 35.80 -36.65
CA ILE A 7 -23.00 34.41 -37.00
C ILE A 7 -21.73 33.59 -36.75
N LEU A 8 -20.55 34.08 -37.09
CA LEU A 8 -19.26 33.44 -36.84
C LEU A 8 -18.96 33.33 -35.33
N LEU A 9 -19.28 34.38 -34.56
CA LEU A 9 -19.11 34.36 -33.10
C LEU A 9 -20.07 33.38 -32.42
N ALA A 10 -21.31 33.28 -32.89
CA ALA A 10 -22.29 32.33 -32.35
C ALA A 10 -21.93 30.87 -32.66
N THR A 11 -21.41 30.59 -33.89
CA THR A 11 -20.96 29.24 -34.23
C THR A 11 -19.70 28.81 -33.46
N THR A 12 -18.78 29.74 -33.17
CA THR A 12 -17.61 29.44 -32.32
C THR A 12 -18.00 29.20 -30.86
N MET A 13 -18.99 29.92 -30.31
CA MET A 13 -19.48 29.66 -28.94
C MET A 13 -20.22 28.31 -28.78
N LEU A 14 -20.95 27.88 -29.81
CA LEU A 14 -21.61 26.55 -29.82
C LEU A 14 -20.61 25.38 -29.93
N GLY A 15 -19.44 25.59 -30.53
CA GLY A 15 -18.38 24.57 -30.64
C GLY A 15 -17.58 24.32 -29.35
N LEU A 16 -17.71 25.21 -28.34
CA LEU A 16 -17.01 25.08 -27.07
C LEU A 16 -17.77 24.27 -26.02
N MET A 17 -19.00 23.83 -26.31
CA MET A 17 -19.68 22.80 -25.48
C MET A 17 -19.14 21.40 -25.82
N SER A 18 -17.84 21.24 -25.63
CA SER A 18 -17.17 19.93 -25.76
C SER A 18 -17.68 18.99 -24.69
N CYS A 19 -18.12 17.81 -25.11
CA CYS A 19 -18.58 16.74 -24.24
C CYS A 19 -17.50 16.39 -23.20
N SER A 20 -17.69 16.77 -21.94
CA SER A 20 -16.85 16.37 -20.81
C SER A 20 -16.87 14.85 -20.62
N ASP A 21 -17.96 14.19 -20.97
CA ASP A 21 -18.15 12.74 -20.80
C ASP A 21 -17.27 11.86 -21.71
N TRP A 22 -16.74 12.41 -22.81
CA TRP A 22 -15.85 11.63 -23.69
C TRP A 22 -14.43 11.47 -23.16
N LEU A 23 -14.02 12.34 -22.23
CA LEU A 23 -12.70 12.26 -21.57
C LEU A 23 -12.75 11.51 -20.24
N ASP A 24 -13.93 11.19 -19.75
CA ASP A 24 -14.11 10.40 -18.53
C ASP A 24 -14.01 8.88 -18.82
N VAL A 25 -12.82 8.47 -19.27
CA VAL A 25 -12.52 7.06 -19.55
C VAL A 25 -12.03 6.42 -18.26
N SER A 26 -12.94 5.82 -17.50
CA SER A 26 -12.54 4.92 -16.42
C SER A 26 -11.71 3.77 -16.99
N PRO A 27 -10.48 3.51 -16.49
CA PRO A 27 -9.68 2.38 -16.95
C PRO A 27 -10.49 1.08 -16.82
N LYS A 28 -10.61 0.30 -17.90
CA LYS A 28 -11.39 -0.97 -17.91
C LYS A 28 -10.86 -2.01 -16.92
N THR A 29 -9.68 -1.81 -16.36
CA THR A 29 -8.97 -2.72 -15.48
C THR A 29 -8.92 -2.28 -14.01
N SER A 30 -9.44 -1.11 -13.67
CA SER A 30 -9.51 -0.62 -12.29
C SER A 30 -10.89 -0.09 -11.96
N ILE A 31 -11.40 -0.51 -10.81
CA ILE A 31 -12.65 0.01 -10.26
C ILE A 31 -12.32 1.30 -9.50
N PRO A 32 -13.00 2.44 -9.79
CA PRO A 32 -12.84 3.64 -8.96
C PRO A 32 -13.13 3.34 -7.49
N THR A 33 -12.37 3.95 -6.59
CA THR A 33 -12.43 3.64 -5.16
C THR A 33 -13.82 3.87 -4.55
N ASP A 34 -14.52 4.93 -4.96
CA ASP A 34 -15.88 5.22 -4.54
C ASP A 34 -16.85 4.11 -4.96
N LYS A 35 -16.76 3.63 -6.21
CA LYS A 35 -17.56 2.51 -6.71
C LYS A 35 -17.23 1.18 -6.04
N GLN A 36 -15.97 0.96 -5.66
CA GLN A 36 -15.53 -0.24 -4.94
C GLN A 36 -16.32 -0.43 -3.64
N PHE A 37 -16.58 0.66 -2.93
CA PHE A 37 -17.22 0.63 -1.61
C PHE A 37 -18.74 0.96 -1.62
N GLU A 38 -19.40 0.86 -2.77
CA GLU A 38 -20.86 0.98 -2.89
C GLU A 38 -21.62 -0.32 -2.57
N SER A 39 -20.92 -1.44 -2.39
CA SER A 39 -21.54 -2.74 -2.11
C SER A 39 -20.77 -3.54 -1.07
N GLU A 40 -21.47 -4.41 -0.33
CA GLU A 40 -20.85 -5.33 0.64
C GLU A 40 -19.82 -6.26 -0.01
N SER A 41 -20.10 -6.72 -1.25
CA SER A 41 -19.11 -7.53 -2.02
C SER A 41 -17.85 -6.74 -2.30
N GLY A 42 -17.96 -5.45 -2.62
CA GLY A 42 -16.81 -4.58 -2.87
C GLY A 42 -15.92 -4.40 -1.64
N PHE A 43 -16.49 -4.36 -0.43
CA PHE A 43 -15.73 -4.41 0.81
C PHE A 43 -14.99 -5.74 1.00
N LYS A 44 -15.65 -6.88 0.72
CA LYS A 44 -15.02 -8.20 0.77
C LYS A 44 -13.85 -8.30 -0.20
N ASP A 45 -14.04 -7.83 -1.43
CA ASP A 45 -13.01 -7.86 -2.47
C ASP A 45 -11.82 -6.98 -2.10
N ALA A 46 -12.06 -5.79 -1.53
CA ALA A 46 -11.02 -4.90 -1.05
C ALA A 46 -10.19 -5.53 0.08
N LEU A 47 -10.84 -6.15 1.06
CA LEU A 47 -10.17 -6.84 2.17
C LEU A 47 -9.40 -8.06 1.67
N THR A 48 -9.98 -8.85 0.77
CA THR A 48 -9.30 -9.96 0.09
C THR A 48 -8.07 -9.48 -0.66
N GLY A 49 -8.16 -8.36 -1.37
CA GLY A 49 -7.03 -7.73 -2.06
C GLY A 49 -5.89 -7.34 -1.12
N ILE A 50 -6.19 -6.91 0.10
CA ILE A 50 -5.20 -6.65 1.15
C ILE A 50 -4.48 -7.95 1.54
N TYR A 51 -5.21 -9.03 1.77
CA TYR A 51 -4.61 -10.35 2.09
C TYR A 51 -3.76 -10.90 0.94
N LEU A 52 -4.21 -10.77 -0.31
CA LEU A 52 -3.44 -11.18 -1.47
C LEU A 52 -2.11 -10.42 -1.57
N LYS A 53 -2.10 -9.13 -1.24
CA LYS A 53 -0.86 -8.35 -1.17
C LYS A 53 0.07 -8.76 -0.03
N LEU A 54 -0.44 -9.26 1.08
CA LEU A 54 0.39 -9.84 2.16
C LEU A 54 1.07 -11.14 1.70
N GLY A 55 0.38 -11.95 0.88
CA GLY A 55 0.84 -13.23 0.37
C GLY A 55 1.76 -13.16 -0.86
N ILE A 56 2.48 -12.07 -1.09
CA ILE A 56 3.46 -11.98 -2.17
C ILE A 56 4.86 -12.38 -1.71
N GLN A 57 5.73 -12.76 -2.67
CA GLN A 57 7.11 -13.22 -2.40
C GLN A 57 7.94 -12.23 -1.58
N THR A 58 7.78 -10.93 -1.82
CA THR A 58 8.50 -9.87 -1.08
C THR A 58 8.08 -9.77 0.40
N LEU A 59 6.93 -10.34 0.76
CA LEU A 59 6.42 -10.33 2.13
C LEU A 59 6.28 -11.76 2.69
N TYR A 60 5.08 -12.14 3.14
CA TYR A 60 4.88 -13.36 3.93
C TYR A 60 4.85 -14.65 3.10
N ALA A 61 4.81 -14.60 1.76
CA ALA A 61 5.02 -15.80 0.94
C ALA A 61 6.49 -16.12 0.67
N GLY A 62 7.43 -15.35 1.22
CA GLY A 62 8.87 -15.60 0.99
C GLY A 62 9.77 -14.83 1.93
N ASP A 63 10.07 -13.59 1.60
CA ASP A 63 11.14 -12.81 2.26
C ASP A 63 10.96 -12.68 3.78
N LEU A 64 9.74 -12.56 4.29
CA LEU A 64 9.45 -12.44 5.72
C LEU A 64 9.15 -13.75 6.45
N THR A 65 9.36 -14.90 5.80
CA THR A 65 9.11 -16.22 6.40
C THR A 65 10.33 -17.12 6.31
N TYR A 66 10.65 -17.62 5.12
CA TYR A 66 11.66 -18.67 4.92
C TYR A 66 12.83 -18.25 4.00
N ALA A 67 12.89 -17.00 3.54
CA ALA A 67 13.98 -16.55 2.68
C ALA A 67 14.82 -15.47 3.39
N TYR A 68 14.55 -14.20 3.17
CA TYR A 68 15.41 -13.10 3.60
C TYR A 68 15.64 -13.02 5.12
N LEU A 69 14.62 -13.25 5.95
CA LEU A 69 14.79 -13.23 7.41
C LEU A 69 15.62 -14.43 7.90
N ASP A 70 15.46 -15.59 7.28
CA ASP A 70 16.22 -16.78 7.63
C ASP A 70 17.68 -16.67 7.16
N GLU A 71 17.92 -16.02 6.01
CA GLU A 71 19.26 -15.65 5.55
C GLU A 71 19.93 -14.71 6.57
N LEU A 72 19.25 -13.66 7.01
CA LEU A 72 19.76 -12.73 8.03
C LEU A 72 19.99 -13.38 9.38
N ALA A 73 19.21 -14.38 9.72
CA ALA A 73 19.38 -15.17 10.95
C ALA A 73 20.53 -16.18 10.85
N GLY A 74 21.16 -16.33 9.69
CA GLY A 74 22.25 -17.28 9.46
C GLY A 74 21.80 -18.75 9.49
N LEU A 75 20.51 -19.02 9.15
CA LEU A 75 19.97 -20.39 9.16
C LEU A 75 20.41 -21.19 7.94
N TYR A 76 20.92 -20.57 6.92
CA TYR A 76 21.48 -21.22 5.72
C TYR A 76 22.99 -21.15 5.73
N SER A 77 23.64 -22.24 5.31
CA SER A 77 25.07 -22.25 5.05
C SER A 77 25.36 -21.91 3.60
N ASP A 78 26.50 -21.27 3.36
CA ASP A 78 26.99 -21.06 1.98
C ASP A 78 27.24 -22.40 1.29
N TYR A 79 26.74 -22.54 0.06
CA TYR A 79 26.95 -23.72 -0.77
C TYR A 79 27.66 -23.30 -2.06
N PRO A 80 29.01 -23.36 -2.08
CA PRO A 80 29.80 -22.91 -3.23
C PRO A 80 29.34 -23.54 -4.54
N GLY A 81 28.99 -22.71 -5.53
CA GLY A 81 28.60 -23.15 -6.87
C GLY A 81 27.10 -23.36 -7.11
N TYR A 82 26.26 -23.28 -6.07
CA TYR A 82 24.79 -23.39 -6.22
C TYR A 82 24.05 -22.09 -5.95
N ASN A 83 24.71 -21.15 -5.30
CA ASN A 83 24.08 -19.88 -4.96
C ASN A 83 24.51 -18.79 -5.96
N THR A 84 23.55 -18.37 -6.78
CA THR A 84 23.72 -17.23 -7.70
C THR A 84 23.01 -15.98 -7.18
N ASN A 85 22.52 -16.00 -5.94
CA ASN A 85 21.77 -14.91 -5.35
C ASN A 85 22.73 -13.94 -4.63
N ALA A 86 23.01 -12.81 -5.25
CA ALA A 86 23.86 -11.77 -4.68
C ALA A 86 23.38 -11.25 -3.31
N VAL A 87 22.09 -11.33 -3.02
CA VAL A 87 21.53 -10.96 -1.71
C VAL A 87 21.96 -11.92 -0.62
N PHE A 88 21.96 -13.24 -0.91
CA PHE A 88 22.43 -14.25 0.01
C PHE A 88 23.94 -14.11 0.30
N ASP A 89 24.75 -13.91 -0.74
CA ASP A 89 26.20 -13.70 -0.58
C ASP A 89 26.50 -12.46 0.28
N GLN A 90 25.72 -11.39 0.09
CA GLN A 90 25.85 -10.17 0.90
C GLN A 90 25.38 -10.38 2.34
N SER A 91 24.37 -11.23 2.60
CA SER A 91 23.89 -11.53 3.94
C SER A 91 24.91 -12.27 4.78
N ILE A 92 25.61 -13.24 4.18
CA ILE A 92 26.69 -14.01 4.84
C ILE A 92 27.83 -13.11 5.31
N VAL A 93 28.20 -12.11 4.52
CA VAL A 93 29.27 -11.16 4.87
C VAL A 93 28.76 -9.94 5.62
N PHE A 94 27.47 -9.89 5.97
CA PHE A 94 26.84 -8.75 6.63
C PHE A 94 27.04 -7.41 5.91
N ASP A 95 27.03 -7.43 4.58
CA ASP A 95 27.09 -6.22 3.76
C ASP A 95 25.72 -5.52 3.74
N TYR A 96 25.40 -4.87 4.85
CA TYR A 96 24.12 -4.21 5.05
C TYR A 96 23.87 -3.03 4.12
N GLU A 97 24.89 -2.39 3.59
CA GLU A 97 24.71 -1.21 2.72
C GLU A 97 24.14 -1.59 1.36
N ASN A 98 24.68 -2.64 0.72
CA ASN A 98 24.24 -3.08 -0.60
C ASN A 98 23.02 -3.98 -0.55
N MET A 99 23.02 -4.96 0.33
CA MET A 99 21.92 -5.93 0.48
C MET A 99 20.62 -5.27 0.92
N PHE A 100 20.71 -4.33 1.85
CA PHE A 100 19.54 -3.69 2.42
C PHE A 100 18.84 -2.73 1.49
N LEU A 101 19.53 -2.12 0.50
CA LEU A 101 18.89 -1.07 -0.30
C LEU A 101 17.77 -1.60 -1.21
N SER A 102 17.90 -2.74 -1.85
CA SER A 102 16.87 -3.27 -2.75
C SER A 102 15.77 -4.03 -2.00
N LYS A 103 16.14 -5.03 -1.19
CA LYS A 103 15.17 -5.85 -0.42
C LYS A 103 14.46 -5.06 0.67
N LYS A 104 15.21 -4.32 1.47
CA LYS A 104 14.69 -3.42 2.50
C LYS A 104 13.69 -2.41 1.93
N ASN A 105 14.05 -1.71 0.86
CA ASN A 105 13.17 -0.73 0.25
C ASN A 105 11.91 -1.40 -0.35
N GLY A 106 12.04 -2.59 -0.93
CA GLY A 106 10.93 -3.38 -1.43
C GLY A 106 9.95 -3.77 -0.32
N ILE A 107 10.44 -4.36 0.77
CA ILE A 107 9.62 -4.76 1.93
C ILE A 107 8.97 -3.53 2.56
N TYR A 108 9.77 -2.51 2.90
CA TYR A 108 9.29 -1.28 3.56
C TYR A 108 8.19 -0.59 2.75
N SER A 109 8.44 -0.32 1.48
CA SER A 109 7.48 0.38 0.61
C SER A 109 6.21 -0.43 0.39
N THR A 110 6.33 -1.75 0.25
CA THR A 110 5.17 -2.63 0.06
C THR A 110 4.30 -2.68 1.30
N MET A 111 4.90 -2.79 2.50
CA MET A 111 4.14 -2.78 3.75
C MET A 111 3.40 -1.45 3.97
N TYR A 112 4.05 -0.31 3.70
CA TYR A 112 3.35 0.98 3.77
C TYR A 112 2.29 1.17 2.70
N ASN A 113 2.47 0.60 1.51
CA ASN A 113 1.42 0.57 0.50
C ASN A 113 0.19 -0.22 0.98
N ILE A 114 0.40 -1.35 1.66
CA ILE A 114 -0.70 -2.14 2.24
C ILE A 114 -1.36 -1.36 3.39
N ILE A 115 -0.60 -0.72 4.26
CA ILE A 115 -1.14 0.14 5.32
C ILE A 115 -1.99 1.28 4.73
N ALA A 116 -1.57 1.87 3.62
CA ALA A 116 -2.37 2.88 2.92
C ALA A 116 -3.71 2.32 2.42
N ASN A 117 -3.71 1.11 1.83
CA ASN A 117 -4.95 0.44 1.41
C ASN A 117 -5.85 0.10 2.62
N ILE A 118 -5.27 -0.32 3.75
CA ILE A 118 -6.02 -0.56 4.99
C ILE A 118 -6.62 0.74 5.52
N ASN A 119 -5.89 1.85 5.51
CA ASN A 119 -6.40 3.14 5.94
C ASN A 119 -7.55 3.63 5.04
N ASN A 120 -7.42 3.44 3.72
CA ASN A 120 -8.50 3.71 2.77
C ASN A 120 -9.74 2.85 3.08
N PHE A 121 -9.55 1.55 3.28
CA PHE A 121 -10.61 0.63 3.67
C PHE A 121 -11.32 1.08 4.96
N LEU A 122 -10.55 1.45 5.99
CA LEU A 122 -11.09 1.91 7.29
C LEU A 122 -11.89 3.21 7.16
N GLU A 123 -11.47 4.13 6.30
CA GLU A 123 -12.20 5.35 6.02
C GLU A 123 -13.58 5.04 5.39
N TYR A 124 -13.60 4.17 4.36
CA TYR A 124 -14.83 3.81 3.68
C TYR A 124 -15.75 2.91 4.51
N VAL A 125 -15.23 2.02 5.34
CA VAL A 125 -16.06 1.18 6.20
C VAL A 125 -16.86 1.99 7.22
N ASP A 126 -16.30 3.10 7.69
CA ASP A 126 -17.00 4.04 8.57
C ASP A 126 -17.98 4.94 7.80
N LYS A 127 -17.57 5.42 6.61
CA LYS A 127 -18.37 6.31 5.77
C LYS A 127 -19.60 5.61 5.18
N ASN A 128 -19.45 4.38 4.73
CA ASN A 128 -20.48 3.61 4.02
C ASN A 128 -20.99 2.43 4.87
N LYS A 129 -21.08 2.62 6.19
CA LYS A 129 -21.50 1.58 7.14
C LYS A 129 -22.85 0.93 6.75
N ASP A 130 -23.78 1.72 6.24
CA ASP A 130 -25.13 1.27 5.89
C ASP A 130 -25.16 0.27 4.72
N VAL A 131 -24.09 0.17 3.96
CA VAL A 131 -23.93 -0.82 2.86
C VAL A 131 -23.67 -2.22 3.40
N LEU A 132 -23.11 -2.33 4.62
CA LEU A 132 -22.78 -3.59 5.27
C LEU A 132 -24.00 -4.13 6.02
N VAL A 133 -24.90 -4.77 5.28
CA VAL A 133 -26.21 -5.23 5.79
C VAL A 133 -26.16 -6.59 6.50
N THR A 134 -25.13 -7.39 6.24
CA THR A 134 -24.93 -8.67 6.91
C THR A 134 -24.56 -8.44 8.37
N GLU A 135 -25.23 -9.17 9.27
CA GLU A 135 -25.02 -9.03 10.71
C GLU A 135 -23.54 -9.14 11.09
N ARG A 136 -23.06 -8.17 11.87
CA ARG A 136 -21.66 -8.05 12.37
C ARG A 136 -20.58 -7.85 11.32
N TYR A 137 -20.93 -7.66 10.04
CA TYR A 137 -19.90 -7.46 9.02
C TYR A 137 -19.13 -6.16 9.23
N TYR A 138 -19.79 -5.10 9.64
CA TYR A 138 -19.12 -3.84 9.97
C TYR A 138 -18.05 -4.03 11.06
N GLU A 139 -18.41 -4.62 12.19
CA GLU A 139 -17.51 -4.82 13.32
C GLU A 139 -16.37 -5.77 12.95
N THR A 140 -16.68 -6.86 12.26
CA THR A 140 -15.71 -7.88 11.86
C THR A 140 -14.70 -7.31 10.88
N MET A 141 -15.15 -6.70 9.78
CA MET A 141 -14.25 -6.16 8.76
C MET A 141 -13.41 -5.00 9.28
N LYS A 142 -14.00 -4.13 10.11
CA LYS A 142 -13.27 -3.04 10.77
C LYS A 142 -12.24 -3.58 11.75
N GLY A 143 -12.61 -4.55 12.58
CA GLY A 143 -11.70 -5.19 13.54
C GLY A 143 -10.54 -5.89 12.83
N GLU A 144 -10.82 -6.60 11.75
CA GLU A 144 -9.82 -7.30 10.94
C GLU A 144 -8.83 -6.31 10.29
N ALA A 145 -9.33 -5.23 9.68
CA ALA A 145 -8.49 -4.19 9.10
C ALA A 145 -7.62 -3.48 10.14
N LEU A 146 -8.16 -3.20 11.33
CA LEU A 146 -7.39 -2.62 12.45
C LEU A 146 -6.31 -3.59 12.93
N GLY A 147 -6.62 -4.88 13.04
CA GLY A 147 -5.66 -5.93 13.40
C GLY A 147 -4.51 -6.03 12.39
N LEU A 148 -4.82 -6.06 11.10
CA LEU A 148 -3.82 -6.08 10.02
C LEU A 148 -2.93 -4.83 10.04
N ARG A 149 -3.50 -3.66 10.28
CA ARG A 149 -2.73 -2.41 10.39
C ARG A 149 -1.77 -2.45 11.58
N ALA A 150 -2.22 -2.93 12.72
CA ALA A 150 -1.38 -3.08 13.90
C ALA A 150 -0.25 -4.09 13.67
N PHE A 151 -0.56 -5.24 13.07
CA PHE A 151 0.39 -6.28 12.72
C PHE A 151 1.50 -5.76 11.81
N LEU A 152 1.16 -5.06 10.73
CA LEU A 152 2.14 -4.50 9.80
C LEU A 152 3.02 -3.42 10.44
N HIS A 153 2.46 -2.54 11.26
CA HIS A 153 3.27 -1.55 11.98
C HIS A 153 4.19 -2.23 13.01
N PHE A 154 3.75 -3.29 13.66
CA PHE A 154 4.58 -4.03 14.60
C PHE A 154 5.76 -4.71 13.90
N ASP A 155 5.53 -5.33 12.74
CA ASP A 155 6.62 -5.94 11.97
C ASP A 155 7.58 -4.88 11.40
N LEU A 156 7.07 -3.75 10.90
CA LEU A 156 7.90 -2.62 10.52
C LEU A 156 8.77 -2.12 11.69
N LEU A 157 8.19 -2.02 12.87
CA LEU A 157 8.90 -1.60 14.07
C LEU A 157 10.03 -2.59 14.43
N ARG A 158 9.74 -3.89 14.36
CA ARG A 158 10.73 -4.95 14.66
C ARG A 158 11.90 -4.96 13.67
N MET A 159 11.62 -4.71 12.38
CA MET A 159 12.64 -4.78 11.33
C MET A 159 13.42 -3.47 11.14
N PHE A 160 12.79 -2.33 11.31
CA PHE A 160 13.35 -1.03 10.96
C PHE A 160 13.46 -0.05 12.12
N GLY A 161 12.89 -0.39 13.28
CA GLY A 161 13.02 0.41 14.48
C GLY A 161 14.33 0.13 15.23
N PRO A 162 14.80 1.09 16.03
CA PRO A 162 15.95 0.87 16.90
C PRO A 162 15.60 -0.10 18.04
N VAL A 163 16.61 -0.78 18.58
CA VAL A 163 16.46 -1.62 19.77
C VAL A 163 16.06 -0.76 20.97
N TYR A 164 14.84 -0.94 21.47
CA TYR A 164 14.28 -0.08 22.53
C TYR A 164 15.17 0.01 23.77
N LYS A 165 15.76 -1.11 24.19
CA LYS A 165 16.63 -1.17 25.39
C LYS A 165 17.84 -0.25 25.26
N GLU A 166 18.38 -0.12 24.06
CA GLU A 166 19.59 0.69 23.79
C GLU A 166 19.24 2.15 23.47
N HIS A 167 18.08 2.36 22.85
CA HIS A 167 17.66 3.67 22.35
C HIS A 167 16.19 4.00 22.71
N PRO A 168 15.84 4.08 24.00
CA PRO A 168 14.43 4.19 24.42
C PRO A 168 13.74 5.51 24.01
N ALA A 169 14.53 6.56 23.71
CA ALA A 169 14.01 7.86 23.28
C ALA A 169 14.07 8.07 21.76
N SER A 170 14.56 7.10 21.01
CA SER A 170 14.72 7.23 19.55
C SER A 170 13.39 7.10 18.83
N LYS A 171 13.21 7.95 17.82
CA LYS A 171 12.11 7.77 16.87
C LYS A 171 12.36 6.52 16.04
N ALA A 172 11.32 5.70 15.85
CA ALA A 172 11.43 4.43 15.13
C ALA A 172 10.86 4.53 13.71
N ILE A 173 9.60 4.17 13.53
CA ILE A 173 8.93 4.14 12.24
C ILE A 173 7.80 5.18 12.19
N PRO A 174 7.43 5.71 11.01
CA PRO A 174 6.22 6.53 10.86
C PRO A 174 4.97 5.70 11.16
N TYR A 175 4.16 6.16 12.12
CA TYR A 175 2.89 5.50 12.43
C TYR A 175 1.76 6.15 11.62
N ARG A 176 1.31 5.45 10.56
CA ARG A 176 0.36 5.97 9.57
C ARG A 176 -1.07 5.50 9.85
N LEU A 177 -1.96 6.43 10.17
CA LEU A 177 -3.37 6.17 10.51
C LEU A 177 -4.38 6.67 9.48
N SER A 178 -3.94 7.43 8.49
CA SER A 178 -4.81 7.98 7.44
C SER A 178 -4.08 8.08 6.10
N LEU A 179 -4.82 8.32 5.01
CA LEU A 179 -4.29 8.52 3.67
C LEU A 179 -3.51 9.84 3.55
N ILE A 180 -3.92 10.87 4.27
CA ILE A 180 -3.34 12.22 4.18
C ILE A 180 -1.86 12.23 4.61
N HIS A 181 -1.47 11.36 5.51
CA HIS A 181 -0.08 11.26 5.98
C HIS A 181 0.88 10.55 5.01
N ILE A 182 0.43 10.13 3.83
CA ILE A 182 1.32 9.53 2.80
C ILE A 182 2.18 10.60 2.12
N SER A 183 1.68 11.83 2.04
CA SER A 183 2.34 12.94 1.33
C SER A 183 3.27 13.79 2.19
N GLU A 184 3.27 13.63 3.52
CA GLU A 184 4.23 14.33 4.36
C GLU A 184 5.47 13.46 4.61
N PRO A 185 6.64 13.84 4.05
CA PRO A 185 7.91 13.23 4.44
C PRO A 185 8.28 13.74 5.83
N THR A 186 7.60 13.28 6.86
CA THR A 186 8.13 13.43 8.22
C THR A 186 9.31 12.47 8.35
N ARG A 187 10.45 12.85 7.76
CA ARG A 187 11.72 12.39 8.28
C ARG A 187 11.87 13.04 9.65
N PRO A 188 11.92 12.31 10.73
CA PRO A 188 12.54 12.82 11.93
C PRO A 188 14.02 12.93 11.62
N TYR A 189 14.53 14.14 11.69
CA TYR A 189 15.96 14.41 11.74
C TYR A 189 16.57 13.76 12.99
#